data_3bd5d0db2c9fdb3c88670ae25e015498
#
_entry.id   3bd5d0db2c9fdb3c88670ae25e015498
#
_cell.length_a   1.000
_cell.length_b   1.000
_cell.length_c   1.000
_cell.angle_alpha   90.00
_cell.angle_beta   90.00
_cell.angle_gamma   90.00
#
_symmetry.space_group_name_H-M   'P 1'
#
loop_
_entity.id
_entity.type
_entity.pdbx_description
1 polymer ?
#
loop_
_entity_poly.entity_id
_entity_poly.type
_entity_poly.pdbx_seq_one_letter_code
_entity_poly.pdbx_strand_id
1 'polypeptide(L)'
;MITLVGIEQISEFLAKYEAKVFIKSRTNSSIKDCVPLNQATAPYRTNILYACTSSEFNILSNIPHSLNVLCLNDDNLANDYWANSNHNLIVVPAAKDVGEMDINHIAQKVCEFLDSYWELTMAKTKLTEALLSGVGLQQIVDIGSELLGNPILVIDISFKVVAYSRTIQSDDIPWQKMTESGYCSHEMINVMLDDRYEKRYSEFPVYVKAQAIYPYNSQLSGIRIRGKTVGHVSLIECKRPIRESDALLQKFLCDVIACEMQKDSFTSYSKGVMYENFIADLLDGKIKSPKVIKERMRYLDFLRQDIFYILTVRFRPEIALIKPLLYFRDVLETTISGSKCIIYNNDIVALISRSKENDLSNANFHEVVQLLNKHRMVGGLSNYFENVEEAKTYYQQSCKAIELGLRLNCEESFFQYEHYYIYNLFEIAEKQEDLKNFLSPLLFKLMNYDLHNNTDYMSSLYAYLASGNNLTKAAQVFNIHRNTMNYRIKKIEEILNVNLDDPNISFTLNFSCKLLLFSNYGGQNLTEILKKLSKL
;
A
#
# COMPACT_ATOMS: atom_id res chain seq x y z
N MET A 1 -2.23 -35.29 -0.52
CA MET A 1 -1.29 -36.43 -0.63
C MET A 1 -0.24 -36.21 0.45
N ILE A 2 -0.25 -37.02 1.51
CA ILE A 2 0.71 -36.91 2.61
C ILE A 2 2.08 -37.24 2.03
N THR A 3 2.98 -36.27 1.97
CA THR A 3 4.34 -36.50 1.49
C THR A 3 5.08 -37.29 2.57
N LEU A 4 5.32 -38.54 2.29
CA LEU A 4 5.95 -39.47 3.22
C LEU A 4 7.47 -39.24 3.21
N VAL A 5 8.13 -39.24 4.37
CA VAL A 5 9.59 -39.09 4.47
C VAL A 5 10.22 -40.38 3.95
N GLY A 6 10.90 -40.30 2.82
CA GLY A 6 11.69 -41.39 2.27
C GLY A 6 13.13 -41.32 2.73
N ILE A 7 13.88 -42.36 2.39
CA ILE A 7 15.34 -42.44 2.68
C ILE A 7 16.12 -41.29 2.00
N GLU A 8 15.62 -40.78 0.85
CA GLU A 8 16.25 -39.72 0.10
C GLU A 8 16.25 -38.40 0.86
N GLN A 9 15.10 -38.00 1.50
CA GLN A 9 15.01 -36.79 2.32
C GLN A 9 15.89 -36.84 3.58
N ILE A 10 15.98 -38.02 4.20
CA ILE A 10 16.88 -38.21 5.35
C ILE A 10 18.34 -38.10 4.91
N SER A 11 18.66 -38.66 3.75
CA SER A 11 20.01 -38.52 3.18
C SER A 11 20.37 -37.07 2.89
N GLU A 12 19.46 -36.30 2.34
CA GLU A 12 19.62 -34.87 2.07
C GLU A 12 19.87 -34.08 3.37
N PHE A 13 19.12 -34.39 4.43
CA PHE A 13 19.35 -33.86 5.77
C PHE A 13 20.73 -34.20 6.31
N LEU A 14 21.22 -35.45 6.05
CA LEU A 14 22.52 -35.94 6.49
C LEU A 14 23.67 -35.60 5.51
N ALA A 15 23.43 -34.86 4.44
CA ALA A 15 24.45 -34.47 3.44
C ALA A 15 25.64 -33.72 4.09
N LYS A 16 25.37 -32.90 5.12
CA LYS A 16 26.41 -32.22 5.91
C LYS A 16 27.41 -33.15 6.63
N TYR A 17 27.07 -34.42 6.78
CA TYR A 17 27.91 -35.47 7.33
C TYR A 17 28.52 -36.37 6.23
N GLU A 18 28.51 -35.91 4.96
CA GLU A 18 29.05 -36.65 3.80
C GLU A 18 28.38 -38.02 3.60
N ALA A 19 27.10 -38.16 3.98
CA ALA A 19 26.37 -39.41 3.89
C ALA A 19 26.23 -39.89 2.45
N LYS A 20 26.40 -41.20 2.23
CA LYS A 20 26.20 -41.88 0.95
C LYS A 20 25.00 -42.78 1.01
N VAL A 21 24.25 -42.83 -0.10
CA VAL A 21 23.00 -43.60 -0.18
C VAL A 21 23.16 -44.78 -1.14
N PHE A 22 22.70 -45.93 -0.72
CA PHE A 22 22.59 -47.15 -1.52
C PHE A 22 21.16 -47.67 -1.47
N ILE A 23 20.40 -47.55 -2.56
CA ILE A 23 19.00 -47.95 -2.65
C ILE A 23 18.87 -49.24 -3.43
N LYS A 24 18.38 -50.29 -2.81
CA LYS A 24 18.12 -51.60 -3.46
C LYS A 24 16.65 -51.78 -3.84
N SER A 25 15.76 -51.29 -3.05
CA SER A 25 14.32 -51.41 -3.29
C SER A 25 13.66 -50.04 -3.15
N ARG A 26 12.98 -49.60 -4.18
CA ARG A 26 12.09 -48.40 -4.11
C ARG A 26 10.79 -48.81 -3.40
N THR A 27 10.90 -49.21 -2.12
CA THR A 27 9.72 -49.35 -1.29
C THR A 27 9.21 -47.96 -0.96
N ASN A 28 7.99 -47.62 -1.35
CA ASN A 28 7.28 -46.39 -0.96
C ASN A 28 6.94 -46.34 0.55
N SER A 29 7.76 -46.96 1.40
CA SER A 29 7.53 -46.98 2.84
C SER A 29 8.05 -45.66 3.45
N SER A 30 7.11 -44.89 4.01
CA SER A 30 7.46 -43.74 4.84
C SER A 30 8.23 -44.18 6.08
N ILE A 31 9.37 -43.60 6.29
CA ILE A 31 10.12 -43.78 7.55
C ILE A 31 9.44 -42.92 8.60
N LYS A 32 9.06 -43.55 9.70
CA LYS A 32 8.32 -42.91 10.81
C LYS A 32 9.20 -42.65 12.03
N ASP A 33 10.26 -43.42 12.18
CA ASP A 33 11.11 -43.41 13.35
C ASP A 33 12.53 -43.85 13.01
N CYS A 34 13.50 -43.46 13.84
CA CYS A 34 14.87 -43.91 13.77
C CYS A 34 15.25 -44.56 15.09
N VAL A 35 15.54 -45.86 15.07
CA VAL A 35 15.78 -46.65 16.28
C VAL A 35 17.16 -47.27 16.23
N PRO A 36 18.00 -47.12 17.29
CA PRO A 36 19.27 -47.84 17.41
C PRO A 36 19.05 -49.36 17.34
N LEU A 37 19.84 -50.05 16.56
CA LEU A 37 19.67 -51.49 16.30
C LEU A 37 19.72 -52.33 17.58
N ASN A 38 20.57 -51.96 18.55
CA ASN A 38 20.72 -52.59 19.84
C ASN A 38 19.47 -52.50 20.76
N GLN A 39 18.55 -51.58 20.44
CA GLN A 39 17.28 -51.37 21.15
C GLN A 39 16.11 -51.96 20.37
N ALA A 40 16.32 -52.44 19.13
CA ALA A 40 15.28 -52.94 18.25
C ALA A 40 15.02 -54.45 18.53
N THR A 41 13.76 -54.84 18.55
CA THR A 41 13.34 -56.23 18.70
C THR A 41 12.62 -56.71 17.43
N ALA A 42 12.83 -57.95 17.03
CA ALA A 42 12.12 -58.56 15.92
C ALA A 42 10.60 -58.69 16.22
N PRO A 43 9.70 -58.59 15.22
CA PRO A 43 10.00 -58.47 13.78
C PRO A 43 10.37 -57.07 13.34
N TYR A 44 11.39 -56.95 12.51
CA TYR A 44 11.82 -55.67 11.94
C TYR A 44 10.81 -55.13 10.92
N ARG A 45 10.60 -53.81 10.92
CA ARG A 45 9.58 -53.14 10.08
C ARG A 45 10.25 -52.28 9.00
N THR A 46 9.66 -52.24 7.82
CA THR A 46 10.18 -51.45 6.67
C THR A 46 9.98 -49.94 6.80
N ASN A 47 9.13 -49.50 7.74
CA ASN A 47 8.87 -48.09 7.99
C ASN A 47 9.69 -47.49 9.17
N ILE A 48 10.72 -48.22 9.61
CA ILE A 48 11.69 -47.77 10.63
C ILE A 48 13.06 -47.70 9.99
N LEU A 49 13.84 -46.68 10.33
CA LEU A 49 15.25 -46.57 10.02
C LEU A 49 16.05 -47.14 11.20
N TYR A 50 16.80 -48.19 10.98
CA TYR A 50 17.60 -48.83 12.01
C TYR A 50 19.02 -48.22 12.01
N ALA A 51 19.43 -47.61 13.10
CA ALA A 51 20.76 -47.00 13.24
C ALA A 51 21.76 -48.00 13.88
N CYS A 52 22.89 -48.22 13.22
CA CYS A 52 23.91 -49.16 13.66
C CYS A 52 25.32 -48.73 13.26
N THR A 53 26.32 -49.34 13.88
CA THR A 53 27.72 -49.27 13.42
C THR A 53 28.02 -50.32 12.36
N SER A 54 29.20 -50.23 11.71
CA SER A 54 29.65 -51.25 10.71
C SER A 54 29.67 -52.65 11.34
N SER A 55 30.14 -52.77 12.57
CA SER A 55 30.22 -54.03 13.30
C SER A 55 28.86 -54.66 13.59
N GLU A 56 27.86 -53.83 13.95
CA GLU A 56 26.50 -54.26 14.24
C GLU A 56 25.71 -54.61 12.99
N PHE A 57 26.07 -54.02 11.84
CA PHE A 57 25.36 -54.22 10.54
C PHE A 57 25.30 -55.70 10.11
N ASN A 58 26.26 -56.50 10.46
CA ASN A 58 26.30 -57.93 10.14
C ASN A 58 25.12 -58.72 10.72
N ILE A 59 24.48 -58.22 11.80
CA ILE A 59 23.27 -58.83 12.39
C ILE A 59 22.10 -58.78 11.40
N LEU A 60 22.05 -57.76 10.56
CA LEU A 60 20.97 -57.57 9.57
C LEU A 60 21.18 -58.38 8.29
N SER A 61 22.39 -58.88 8.02
CA SER A 61 22.76 -59.60 6.78
C SER A 61 21.90 -60.85 6.53
N ASN A 62 21.32 -61.47 7.54
CA ASN A 62 20.52 -62.68 7.48
C ASN A 62 18.99 -62.39 7.34
N ILE A 63 18.58 -61.14 7.23
CA ILE A 63 17.17 -60.77 7.11
C ILE A 63 16.74 -60.83 5.64
N PRO A 64 15.68 -61.60 5.31
CA PRO A 64 15.32 -61.91 3.90
C PRO A 64 14.64 -60.73 3.17
N HIS A 65 14.17 -59.69 3.88
CA HIS A 65 13.51 -58.51 3.28
C HIS A 65 14.35 -57.25 3.45
N SER A 66 14.17 -56.34 2.49
CA SER A 66 14.91 -55.05 2.52
C SER A 66 14.43 -54.17 3.66
N LEU A 67 15.35 -53.71 4.48
CA LEU A 67 15.15 -52.74 5.55
C LEU A 67 15.76 -51.38 5.19
N ASN A 68 15.38 -50.33 5.91
CA ASN A 68 16.06 -49.02 5.84
C ASN A 68 17.04 -48.94 7.01
N VAL A 69 18.32 -48.70 6.70
CA VAL A 69 19.40 -48.73 7.69
C VAL A 69 20.26 -47.46 7.56
N LEU A 70 20.53 -46.82 8.69
CA LEU A 70 21.52 -45.76 8.87
C LEU A 70 22.76 -46.37 9.50
N CYS A 71 23.87 -46.37 8.80
CA CYS A 71 25.10 -47.01 9.27
C CYS A 71 26.23 -45.98 9.43
N LEU A 72 26.90 -46.00 10.59
CA LEU A 72 28.15 -45.29 10.79
C LEU A 72 29.31 -46.21 10.35
N ASN A 73 30.07 -45.77 9.37
CA ASN A 73 31.20 -46.54 8.81
C ASN A 73 32.48 -46.31 9.65
N ASP A 74 32.49 -46.89 10.86
CA ASP A 74 33.60 -46.82 11.81
C ASP A 74 34.79 -47.74 11.43
N ASP A 75 34.55 -48.81 10.67
CA ASP A 75 35.58 -49.72 10.17
C ASP A 75 36.18 -49.26 8.82
N ASN A 76 35.79 -48.11 8.25
CA ASN A 76 36.24 -47.59 6.94
C ASN A 76 36.04 -48.57 5.78
N LEU A 77 34.94 -49.32 5.78
CA LEU A 77 34.62 -50.29 4.73
C LEU A 77 34.40 -49.60 3.39
N ALA A 78 34.83 -50.27 2.33
CA ALA A 78 34.75 -49.78 0.95
C ALA A 78 33.31 -49.68 0.47
N ASN A 79 33.04 -48.77 -0.50
CA ASN A 79 31.70 -48.60 -1.10
C ASN A 79 31.12 -49.87 -1.70
N ASP A 80 31.96 -50.78 -2.24
CA ASP A 80 31.53 -52.05 -2.83
C ASP A 80 30.89 -52.99 -1.80
N TYR A 81 31.34 -52.93 -0.52
CA TYR A 81 30.72 -53.66 0.57
C TYR A 81 29.25 -53.25 0.75
N TRP A 82 28.98 -51.94 0.82
CA TRP A 82 27.66 -51.40 1.02
C TRP A 82 26.76 -51.59 -0.22
N ALA A 83 27.31 -51.50 -1.41
CA ALA A 83 26.59 -51.70 -2.66
C ALA A 83 26.07 -53.12 -2.85
N ASN A 84 26.64 -54.11 -2.21
CA ASN A 84 26.22 -55.51 -2.27
C ASN A 84 25.17 -55.89 -1.21
N SER A 85 24.78 -55.00 -0.32
CA SER A 85 23.73 -55.22 0.68
C SER A 85 22.36 -55.37 0.04
N ASN A 86 21.45 -56.15 0.68
CA ASN A 86 20.03 -56.28 0.33
C ASN A 86 19.16 -55.19 0.94
N HIS A 87 19.73 -54.25 1.73
CA HIS A 87 19.02 -53.22 2.44
C HIS A 87 19.19 -51.87 1.75
N ASN A 88 18.28 -50.93 2.01
CA ASN A 88 18.46 -49.54 1.68
C ASN A 88 19.32 -48.91 2.76
N LEU A 89 20.44 -48.28 2.37
CA LEU A 89 21.44 -47.80 3.31
C LEU A 89 21.68 -46.30 3.16
N ILE A 90 21.83 -45.64 4.31
CA ILE A 90 22.48 -44.33 4.42
C ILE A 90 23.76 -44.60 5.21
N VAL A 91 24.92 -44.40 4.59
CA VAL A 91 26.22 -44.64 5.20
C VAL A 91 26.89 -43.32 5.49
N VAL A 92 27.15 -43.04 6.76
CA VAL A 92 27.87 -41.86 7.24
C VAL A 92 29.32 -42.27 7.56
N PRO A 93 30.32 -41.63 6.96
CA PRO A 93 31.74 -41.91 7.27
C PRO A 93 32.06 -41.48 8.71
N ALA A 94 32.89 -42.21 9.39
CA ALA A 94 33.42 -41.76 10.68
C ALA A 94 34.39 -40.58 10.44
N ALA A 95 34.08 -39.41 11.00
CA ALA A 95 34.92 -38.20 10.83
C ALA A 95 36.21 -38.32 11.65
N LYS A 96 37.34 -38.01 11.01
CA LYS A 96 38.67 -38.08 11.66
C LYS A 96 38.95 -36.91 12.63
N ASP A 97 38.14 -35.81 12.59
CA ASP A 97 38.49 -34.53 13.26
C ASP A 97 37.40 -33.88 14.13
N VAL A 98 36.25 -34.51 14.33
CA VAL A 98 35.21 -33.96 15.23
C VAL A 98 34.89 -35.02 16.26
N GLY A 99 35.18 -34.74 17.52
CA GLY A 99 35.11 -35.68 18.64
C GLY A 99 33.97 -36.68 18.59
N GLU A 100 34.25 -37.93 19.01
CA GLU A 100 33.46 -39.17 18.93
C GLU A 100 32.03 -38.99 18.38
N MET A 101 31.87 -39.09 17.04
CA MET A 101 30.56 -39.05 16.40
C MET A 101 29.88 -40.41 16.68
N ASP A 102 29.05 -40.45 17.73
CA ASP A 102 28.30 -41.65 18.12
C ASP A 102 27.09 -41.80 17.22
N ILE A 103 26.79 -43.02 16.77
CA ILE A 103 25.62 -43.38 16.01
C ILE A 103 24.31 -42.98 16.72
N ASN A 104 24.27 -43.03 18.03
CA ASN A 104 23.12 -42.59 18.82
C ASN A 104 22.85 -41.08 18.70
N HIS A 105 23.88 -40.26 18.60
CA HIS A 105 23.72 -38.82 18.37
C HIS A 105 23.16 -38.55 16.97
N ILE A 106 23.64 -39.27 15.94
CA ILE A 106 23.12 -39.14 14.58
C ILE A 106 21.67 -39.61 14.52
N ALA A 107 21.34 -40.75 15.14
CA ALA A 107 19.99 -41.28 15.22
C ALA A 107 19.05 -40.29 15.93
N GLN A 108 19.46 -39.67 17.03
CA GLN A 108 18.68 -38.63 17.67
C GLN A 108 18.42 -37.42 16.78
N LYS A 109 19.42 -36.96 16.01
CA LYS A 109 19.25 -35.88 15.04
C LYS A 109 18.25 -36.23 13.91
N VAL A 110 18.26 -37.50 13.48
CA VAL A 110 17.28 -37.99 12.51
C VAL A 110 15.89 -38.05 13.12
N CYS A 111 15.73 -38.46 14.39
CA CYS A 111 14.44 -38.41 15.08
C CYS A 111 13.92 -36.96 15.18
N GLU A 112 14.75 -36.02 15.62
CA GLU A 112 14.40 -34.59 15.69
C GLU A 112 13.96 -34.04 14.30
N PHE A 113 14.62 -34.47 13.22
CA PHE A 113 14.24 -34.12 11.84
C PHE A 113 12.88 -34.74 11.45
N LEU A 114 12.66 -36.03 11.74
CA LEU A 114 11.41 -36.72 11.46
C LEU A 114 10.24 -36.08 12.19
N ASP A 115 10.40 -35.76 13.48
CA ASP A 115 9.36 -35.09 14.27
C ASP A 115 9.01 -33.71 13.70
N SER A 116 10.03 -32.90 13.39
CA SER A 116 9.82 -31.59 12.75
C SER A 116 9.13 -31.68 11.41
N TYR A 117 9.48 -32.68 10.60
CA TYR A 117 8.85 -32.93 9.31
C TYR A 117 7.39 -33.38 9.45
N TRP A 118 7.09 -34.21 10.44
CA TRP A 118 5.72 -34.63 10.75
C TRP A 118 4.87 -33.47 11.23
N GLU A 119 5.38 -32.64 12.15
CA GLU A 119 4.68 -31.44 12.61
C GLU A 119 4.34 -30.52 11.44
N LEU A 120 5.31 -30.25 10.56
CA LEU A 120 5.09 -29.42 9.36
C LEU A 120 4.06 -30.03 8.41
N THR A 121 4.09 -31.36 8.19
CA THR A 121 3.17 -32.05 7.32
C THR A 121 1.74 -32.02 7.86
N MET A 122 1.57 -32.26 9.16
CA MET A 122 0.27 -32.16 9.83
C MET A 122 -0.29 -30.72 9.80
N ALA A 123 0.57 -29.72 10.02
CA ALA A 123 0.19 -28.33 9.94
C ALA A 123 -0.27 -27.95 8.51
N LYS A 124 0.46 -28.38 7.48
CA LYS A 124 0.07 -28.18 6.08
C LYS A 124 -1.25 -28.87 5.74
N THR A 125 -1.46 -30.07 6.25
CA THR A 125 -2.72 -30.81 6.07
C THR A 125 -3.90 -30.05 6.66
N LYS A 126 -3.80 -29.57 7.91
CA LYS A 126 -4.86 -28.76 8.55
C LYS A 126 -5.18 -27.48 7.76
N LEU A 127 -4.17 -26.78 7.28
CA LEU A 127 -4.37 -25.57 6.45
C LEU A 127 -5.04 -25.91 5.11
N THR A 128 -4.66 -27.03 4.49
CA THR A 128 -5.28 -27.49 3.23
C THR A 128 -6.74 -27.90 3.45
N GLU A 129 -7.05 -28.62 4.53
CA GLU A 129 -8.42 -28.98 4.90
C GLU A 129 -9.27 -27.74 5.16
N ALA A 130 -8.74 -26.74 5.86
CA ALA A 130 -9.40 -25.45 6.07
C ALA A 130 -9.72 -24.75 4.74
N LEU A 131 -8.77 -24.72 3.81
CA LEU A 131 -8.98 -24.15 2.48
C LEU A 131 -10.08 -24.89 1.68
N LEU A 132 -10.05 -26.22 1.70
CA LEU A 132 -11.00 -27.07 0.95
C LEU A 132 -12.41 -27.03 1.55
N SER A 133 -12.53 -26.91 2.87
CA SER A 133 -13.82 -26.78 3.56
C SER A 133 -14.44 -25.38 3.44
N GLY A 134 -13.73 -24.40 2.88
CA GLY A 134 -14.24 -23.05 2.62
C GLY A 134 -14.55 -22.24 3.88
N VAL A 135 -13.77 -22.41 4.94
CA VAL A 135 -13.98 -21.74 6.23
C VAL A 135 -13.72 -20.21 6.18
N GLY A 136 -13.14 -19.72 5.10
CA GLY A 136 -12.84 -18.31 4.88
C GLY A 136 -11.50 -17.85 5.45
N LEU A 137 -11.04 -16.68 4.96
CA LEU A 137 -9.73 -16.13 5.25
C LEU A 137 -9.46 -15.98 6.76
N GLN A 138 -10.42 -15.45 7.49
CA GLN A 138 -10.25 -15.18 8.92
C GLN A 138 -9.95 -16.46 9.71
N GLN A 139 -10.64 -17.56 9.43
CA GLN A 139 -10.43 -18.81 10.14
C GLN A 139 -9.13 -19.51 9.73
N ILE A 140 -8.70 -19.35 8.47
CA ILE A 140 -7.39 -19.82 8.00
C ILE A 140 -6.27 -19.11 8.79
N VAL A 141 -6.41 -17.81 9.03
CA VAL A 141 -5.44 -17.02 9.80
C VAL A 141 -5.42 -17.43 11.27
N ASP A 142 -6.57 -17.68 11.88
CA ASP A 142 -6.67 -18.18 13.26
C ASP A 142 -5.96 -19.54 13.40
N ILE A 143 -6.23 -20.49 12.50
CA ILE A 143 -5.55 -21.80 12.45
C ILE A 143 -4.04 -21.62 12.24
N GLY A 144 -3.63 -20.78 11.31
CA GLY A 144 -2.22 -20.50 11.05
C GLY A 144 -1.50 -19.95 12.28
N SER A 145 -2.14 -19.05 13.01
CA SER A 145 -1.61 -18.48 14.27
C SER A 145 -1.46 -19.56 15.36
N GLU A 146 -2.43 -20.43 15.52
CA GLU A 146 -2.36 -21.56 16.47
C GLU A 146 -1.18 -22.50 16.14
N LEU A 147 -1.01 -22.83 14.87
CA LEU A 147 0.08 -23.70 14.39
C LEU A 147 1.45 -23.06 14.55
N LEU A 148 1.55 -21.74 14.32
CA LEU A 148 2.79 -20.96 14.46
C LEU A 148 3.03 -20.48 15.90
N GLY A 149 2.04 -20.56 16.79
CA GLY A 149 2.13 -20.18 18.20
C GLY A 149 2.40 -18.69 18.45
N ASN A 150 2.11 -17.82 17.49
CA ASN A 150 2.32 -16.38 17.55
C ASN A 150 1.22 -15.63 16.81
N PRO A 151 0.95 -14.35 17.13
CA PRO A 151 -0.04 -13.55 16.41
C PRO A 151 0.33 -13.34 14.94
N ILE A 152 -0.70 -13.37 14.09
CA ILE A 152 -0.59 -13.13 12.65
C ILE A 152 -1.44 -11.93 12.25
N LEU A 153 -0.85 -11.04 11.45
CA LEU A 153 -1.52 -9.94 10.77
C LEU A 153 -1.41 -10.14 9.27
N VAL A 154 -2.53 -10.08 8.57
CA VAL A 154 -2.61 -10.15 7.11
C VAL A 154 -3.06 -8.79 6.60
N ILE A 155 -2.27 -8.21 5.72
CA ILE A 155 -2.52 -6.90 5.11
C ILE A 155 -2.47 -7.01 3.58
N ASP A 156 -3.29 -6.24 2.90
CA ASP A 156 -3.23 -6.11 1.44
C ASP A 156 -2.20 -5.07 1.00
N ILE A 157 -2.06 -4.87 -0.30
CA ILE A 157 -1.14 -3.87 -0.89
C ILE A 157 -1.53 -2.42 -0.61
N SER A 158 -2.75 -2.15 -0.13
CA SER A 158 -3.19 -0.82 0.33
C SER A 158 -2.90 -0.61 1.83
N PHE A 159 -2.21 -1.56 2.47
CA PHE A 159 -1.94 -1.58 3.92
C PHE A 159 -3.19 -1.69 4.80
N LYS A 160 -4.30 -2.19 4.23
CA LYS A 160 -5.51 -2.54 4.95
C LYS A 160 -5.34 -3.88 5.64
N VAL A 161 -5.74 -3.97 6.90
CA VAL A 161 -5.80 -5.23 7.64
C VAL A 161 -6.99 -6.03 7.12
N VAL A 162 -6.72 -7.11 6.39
CA VAL A 162 -7.77 -7.98 5.81
C VAL A 162 -8.14 -9.14 6.72
N ALA A 163 -7.20 -9.57 7.57
CA ALA A 163 -7.44 -10.53 8.64
C ALA A 163 -6.33 -10.46 9.70
N TYR A 164 -6.65 -10.86 10.92
CA TYR A 164 -5.67 -10.99 12.02
C TYR A 164 -6.08 -12.12 12.97
N SER A 165 -5.13 -12.72 13.66
CA SER A 165 -5.42 -13.81 14.60
C SER A 165 -6.22 -13.29 15.81
N ARG A 166 -7.35 -13.95 16.09
CA ARG A 166 -8.25 -13.61 17.20
C ARG A 166 -7.98 -14.42 18.45
N THR A 167 -7.47 -15.64 18.30
CA THR A 167 -7.15 -16.57 19.40
C THR A 167 -5.83 -16.24 20.06
N ILE A 168 -4.82 -15.84 19.28
CA ILE A 168 -3.51 -15.41 19.77
C ILE A 168 -3.29 -13.97 19.33
N GLN A 169 -3.25 -13.04 20.28
CA GLN A 169 -3.10 -11.61 20.03
C GLN A 169 -1.84 -11.05 20.70
N SER A 170 -1.36 -9.92 20.18
CA SER A 170 -0.30 -9.14 20.79
C SER A 170 -0.90 -8.10 21.75
N ASP A 171 -0.18 -7.78 22.82
CA ASP A 171 -0.61 -6.82 23.83
C ASP A 171 -0.06 -5.41 23.53
N ASP A 172 0.69 -5.22 22.42
CA ASP A 172 1.29 -3.93 22.10
C ASP A 172 0.29 -2.92 21.52
N ILE A 173 0.58 -1.65 21.76
CA ILE A 173 -0.24 -0.53 21.29
C ILE A 173 -0.34 -0.48 19.75
N PRO A 174 0.74 -0.69 18.98
CA PRO A 174 0.67 -0.78 17.52
C PRO A 174 -0.32 -1.83 17.02
N TRP A 175 -0.31 -3.04 17.58
CA TRP A 175 -1.26 -4.10 17.23
C TRP A 175 -2.70 -3.66 17.46
N GLN A 176 -3.01 -3.13 18.66
CA GLN A 176 -4.36 -2.68 19.00
C GLN A 176 -4.85 -1.61 18.04
N LYS A 177 -4.03 -0.60 17.77
CA LYS A 177 -4.36 0.46 16.82
C LYS A 177 -4.62 -0.06 15.41
N MET A 178 -3.82 -0.99 14.91
CA MET A 178 -3.99 -1.56 13.56
C MET A 178 -5.25 -2.42 13.46
N THR A 179 -5.55 -3.23 14.47
CA THR A 179 -6.75 -4.09 14.48
C THR A 179 -8.04 -3.28 14.68
N GLU A 180 -8.01 -2.19 15.43
CA GLU A 180 -9.15 -1.28 15.64
C GLU A 180 -9.40 -0.38 14.42
N SER A 181 -8.35 0.21 13.84
CA SER A 181 -8.47 1.12 12.69
C SER A 181 -8.72 0.39 11.37
N GLY A 182 -8.33 -0.89 11.29
CA GLY A 182 -8.35 -1.69 10.07
C GLY A 182 -7.24 -1.35 9.06
N TYR A 183 -6.23 -0.54 9.47
CA TYR A 183 -5.11 -0.14 8.61
C TYR A 183 -3.79 -0.13 9.38
N CYS A 184 -2.68 -0.37 8.66
CA CYS A 184 -1.34 -0.22 9.21
C CYS A 184 -1.06 1.23 9.58
N SER A 185 -0.27 1.44 10.63
CA SER A 185 0.21 2.77 10.97
C SER A 185 1.21 3.29 9.92
N HIS A 186 1.33 4.61 9.82
CA HIS A 186 2.28 5.23 8.88
C HIS A 186 3.73 4.76 9.11
N GLU A 187 4.09 4.54 10.36
CA GLU A 187 5.41 4.06 10.75
C GLU A 187 5.65 2.62 10.27
N MET A 188 4.65 1.74 10.35
CA MET A 188 4.72 0.36 9.84
C MET A 188 4.86 0.35 8.31
N ILE A 189 4.11 1.20 7.63
CA ILE A 189 4.19 1.35 6.18
C ILE A 189 5.61 1.70 5.75
N ASN A 190 6.27 2.64 6.44
CA ASN A 190 7.65 3.02 6.14
C ASN A 190 8.64 1.88 6.33
N VAL A 191 8.46 1.05 7.37
CA VAL A 191 9.30 -0.14 7.59
C VAL A 191 9.11 -1.17 6.48
N MET A 192 7.88 -1.39 6.04
CA MET A 192 7.57 -2.38 5.00
C MET A 192 8.02 -1.94 3.60
N LEU A 193 8.01 -0.64 3.33
CA LEU A 193 8.45 -0.04 2.06
C LEU A 193 9.97 0.23 2.00
N ASP A 194 10.73 -0.13 3.04
CA ASP A 194 12.18 -0.03 2.98
C ASP A 194 12.72 -1.03 1.95
N ASP A 195 13.39 -0.53 0.90
CA ASP A 195 13.96 -1.31 -0.22
C ASP A 195 14.82 -2.50 0.23
N ARG A 196 15.40 -2.43 1.44
CA ARG A 196 16.19 -3.52 2.03
C ARG A 196 15.36 -4.78 2.31
N TYR A 197 14.06 -4.63 2.52
CA TYR A 197 13.16 -5.72 2.86
C TYR A 197 12.25 -6.12 1.69
N GLU A 198 11.76 -5.18 0.89
CA GLU A 198 10.73 -5.39 -0.13
C GLU A 198 11.07 -6.50 -1.15
N LYS A 199 12.29 -6.52 -1.67
CA LYS A 199 12.73 -7.56 -2.62
C LYS A 199 12.91 -8.93 -1.98
N ARG A 200 13.22 -8.99 -0.68
CA ARG A 200 13.56 -10.23 0.02
C ARG A 200 12.32 -10.98 0.49
N TYR A 201 11.37 -10.32 1.15
CA TYR A 201 10.19 -11.01 1.69
C TYR A 201 9.17 -11.40 0.61
N SER A 202 9.32 -10.92 -0.63
CA SER A 202 8.49 -11.34 -1.75
C SER A 202 8.72 -12.81 -2.16
N GLU A 203 9.89 -13.36 -1.91
CA GLU A 203 10.24 -14.74 -2.31
C GLU A 203 10.30 -15.71 -1.12
N PHE A 204 10.77 -15.25 0.02
CA PHE A 204 10.91 -16.05 1.25
C PHE A 204 10.64 -15.20 2.50
N PRO A 205 10.13 -15.78 3.60
CA PRO A 205 9.92 -15.04 4.86
C PRO A 205 11.22 -14.39 5.36
N VAL A 206 11.14 -13.11 5.75
CA VAL A 206 12.29 -12.33 6.22
C VAL A 206 12.06 -11.92 7.68
N TYR A 207 13.05 -12.19 8.52
CA TYR A 207 13.05 -11.79 9.91
C TYR A 207 13.41 -10.31 10.04
N VAL A 208 12.56 -9.55 10.72
CA VAL A 208 12.70 -8.12 10.99
C VAL A 208 12.83 -7.90 12.49
N LYS A 209 13.94 -7.30 12.91
CA LYS A 209 14.20 -7.01 14.32
C LYS A 209 13.29 -5.90 14.83
N ALA A 210 12.94 -5.98 16.12
CA ALA A 210 12.22 -4.94 16.85
C ALA A 210 12.87 -3.57 16.67
N GLN A 211 12.03 -2.54 16.53
CA GLN A 211 12.44 -1.13 16.44
C GLN A 211 11.78 -0.35 17.58
N ALA A 212 12.20 0.92 17.79
CA ALA A 212 11.69 1.74 18.88
C ALA A 212 10.16 1.85 18.97
N ILE A 213 9.47 1.69 17.83
CA ILE A 213 8.01 1.81 17.70
C ILE A 213 7.32 0.44 17.82
N TYR A 214 8.03 -0.66 17.48
CA TYR A 214 7.53 -2.04 17.50
C TYR A 214 8.37 -2.85 18.47
N PRO A 215 7.84 -3.21 19.66
CA PRO A 215 8.60 -3.85 20.72
C PRO A 215 9.01 -5.29 20.42
N TYR A 216 8.34 -5.91 19.43
CA TYR A 216 8.58 -7.31 19.08
C TYR A 216 9.26 -7.45 17.72
N ASN A 217 10.09 -8.48 17.58
CA ASN A 217 10.55 -8.90 16.28
C ASN A 217 9.38 -9.46 15.48
N SER A 218 9.53 -9.52 14.16
CA SER A 218 8.50 -10.09 13.30
C SER A 218 9.12 -10.83 12.12
N GLN A 219 8.37 -11.75 11.54
CA GLN A 219 8.73 -12.39 10.29
C GLN A 219 7.71 -11.99 9.22
N LEU A 220 8.18 -11.33 8.16
CA LEU A 220 7.36 -10.83 7.06
C LEU A 220 7.42 -11.78 5.86
N SER A 221 6.29 -12.01 5.22
CA SER A 221 6.20 -12.81 4.00
C SER A 221 5.17 -12.22 3.03
N GLY A 222 5.47 -12.23 1.73
CA GLY A 222 4.57 -11.74 0.69
C GLY A 222 3.52 -12.78 0.29
N ILE A 223 2.28 -12.34 0.12
CA ILE A 223 1.21 -13.12 -0.50
C ILE A 223 1.26 -12.87 -1.99
N ARG A 224 1.39 -13.92 -2.80
CA ARG A 224 1.57 -13.77 -4.26
C ARG A 224 0.47 -14.47 -5.05
N ILE A 225 -0.13 -13.75 -5.99
CA ILE A 225 -1.10 -14.28 -6.96
C ILE A 225 -0.56 -14.04 -8.37
N ARG A 226 -0.40 -15.11 -9.15
CA ARG A 226 0.13 -15.05 -10.53
C ARG A 226 1.45 -14.27 -10.63
N GLY A 227 2.34 -14.47 -9.65
CA GLY A 227 3.66 -13.83 -9.62
C GLY A 227 3.68 -12.37 -9.11
N LYS A 228 2.54 -11.75 -8.84
CA LYS A 228 2.43 -10.39 -8.28
C LYS A 228 2.15 -10.47 -6.77
N THR A 229 2.81 -9.64 -5.98
CA THR A 229 2.50 -9.48 -4.55
C THR A 229 1.17 -8.74 -4.42
N VAL A 230 0.24 -9.31 -3.65
CA VAL A 230 -1.11 -8.76 -3.40
C VAL A 230 -1.35 -8.43 -1.93
N GLY A 231 -0.40 -8.76 -1.08
CA GLY A 231 -0.48 -8.50 0.36
C GLY A 231 0.71 -9.10 1.10
N HIS A 232 0.67 -9.02 2.41
CA HIS A 232 1.74 -9.45 3.30
C HIS A 232 1.19 -10.14 4.54
N VAL A 233 1.95 -11.12 5.04
CA VAL A 233 1.71 -11.78 6.33
C VAL A 233 2.83 -11.38 7.27
N SER A 234 2.48 -10.84 8.43
CA SER A 234 3.39 -10.57 9.53
C SER A 234 3.12 -11.54 10.67
N LEU A 235 4.13 -12.32 11.05
CA LEU A 235 4.15 -13.15 12.25
C LEU A 235 4.90 -12.40 13.34
N ILE A 236 4.27 -12.13 14.49
CA ILE A 236 4.83 -11.27 15.56
C ILE A 236 5.38 -12.15 16.69
N GLU A 237 6.66 -11.98 17.02
CA GLU A 237 7.38 -12.77 18.02
C GLU A 237 7.09 -12.30 19.46
N CYS A 238 5.86 -12.46 19.92
CA CYS A 238 5.49 -12.02 21.29
C CYS A 238 5.08 -13.13 22.24
N LYS A 239 4.74 -14.34 21.77
CA LYS A 239 4.34 -15.45 22.63
C LYS A 239 5.44 -16.51 22.74
N ARG A 240 6.14 -16.79 21.65
CA ARG A 240 7.31 -17.67 21.61
C ARG A 240 8.34 -17.19 20.58
N PRO A 241 9.62 -17.59 20.71
CA PRO A 241 10.63 -17.32 19.69
C PRO A 241 10.22 -17.95 18.34
N ILE A 242 10.46 -17.21 17.24
CA ILE A 242 10.26 -17.71 15.87
C ILE A 242 11.38 -18.71 15.56
N ARG A 243 11.01 -19.91 15.16
CA ARG A 243 11.93 -20.98 14.77
C ARG A 243 12.25 -20.91 13.28
N GLU A 244 13.35 -21.50 12.89
CA GLU A 244 13.75 -21.59 11.48
C GLU A 244 12.73 -22.38 10.64
N SER A 245 12.13 -23.42 11.23
CA SER A 245 11.05 -24.22 10.62
C SER A 245 9.76 -23.44 10.38
N ASP A 246 9.48 -22.38 11.14
CA ASP A 246 8.27 -21.56 11.01
C ASP A 246 8.23 -20.83 9.65
N ALA A 247 9.40 -20.56 9.06
CA ALA A 247 9.47 -19.91 7.74
C ALA A 247 8.82 -20.76 6.64
N LEU A 248 9.00 -22.08 6.67
CA LEU A 248 8.38 -22.99 5.70
C LEU A 248 6.87 -23.06 5.87
N LEU A 249 6.38 -23.06 7.13
CA LEU A 249 4.96 -23.07 7.42
C LEU A 249 4.31 -21.72 7.08
N GLN A 250 4.97 -20.61 7.40
CA GLN A 250 4.47 -19.27 7.04
C GLN A 250 4.39 -19.09 5.52
N LYS A 251 5.39 -19.57 4.77
CA LYS A 251 5.33 -19.55 3.30
C LYS A 251 4.13 -20.33 2.77
N PHE A 252 3.93 -21.54 3.29
CA PHE A 252 2.76 -22.35 2.90
C PHE A 252 1.44 -21.69 3.28
N LEU A 253 1.36 -21.07 4.46
CA LEU A 253 0.20 -20.27 4.87
C LEU A 253 -0.07 -19.11 3.90
N CYS A 254 0.97 -18.41 3.41
CA CYS A 254 0.81 -17.37 2.39
C CYS A 254 0.21 -17.93 1.08
N ASP A 255 0.62 -19.14 0.67
CA ASP A 255 0.07 -19.80 -0.52
C ASP A 255 -1.42 -20.16 -0.32
N VAL A 256 -1.79 -20.67 0.86
CA VAL A 256 -3.18 -20.95 1.24
C VAL A 256 -4.03 -19.68 1.30
N ILE A 257 -3.52 -18.62 1.91
CA ILE A 257 -4.16 -17.29 1.94
C ILE A 257 -4.34 -16.76 0.52
N ALA A 258 -3.32 -16.87 -0.33
CA ALA A 258 -3.40 -16.46 -1.73
C ALA A 258 -4.51 -17.19 -2.50
N CYS A 259 -4.67 -18.50 -2.26
CA CYS A 259 -5.75 -19.30 -2.84
C CYS A 259 -7.12 -18.84 -2.33
N GLU A 260 -7.27 -18.56 -1.03
CA GLU A 260 -8.53 -18.08 -0.45
C GLU A 260 -8.88 -16.69 -0.95
N MET A 261 -7.93 -15.76 -0.97
CA MET A 261 -8.12 -14.41 -1.52
C MET A 261 -8.53 -14.43 -2.99
N GLN A 262 -8.11 -15.44 -3.76
CA GLN A 262 -8.57 -15.59 -5.15
C GLN A 262 -10.05 -15.97 -5.25
N LYS A 263 -10.61 -16.71 -4.28
CA LYS A 263 -12.04 -17.07 -4.29
C LYS A 263 -12.92 -15.84 -4.12
N ASP A 264 -12.62 -14.98 -3.15
CA ASP A 264 -13.37 -13.75 -2.88
C ASP A 264 -13.13 -12.67 -3.95
N SER A 265 -11.91 -12.59 -4.49
CA SER A 265 -11.53 -11.58 -5.47
C SER A 265 -12.08 -11.86 -6.88
N PHE A 266 -12.57 -13.07 -7.19
CA PHE A 266 -13.16 -13.29 -8.51
C PHE A 266 -14.45 -12.48 -8.71
N THR A 267 -15.14 -12.12 -7.64
CA THR A 267 -16.32 -11.25 -7.69
C THR A 267 -16.02 -9.77 -7.40
N SER A 268 -15.14 -9.46 -6.45
CA SER A 268 -14.81 -8.07 -6.10
C SER A 268 -13.61 -7.51 -6.88
N TYR A 269 -12.60 -8.33 -7.17
CA TYR A 269 -11.44 -7.94 -7.98
C TYR A 269 -11.83 -7.72 -9.46
N SER A 270 -12.74 -8.52 -10.01
CA SER A 270 -13.26 -8.27 -11.35
C SER A 270 -14.08 -6.97 -11.42
N LYS A 271 -14.85 -6.62 -10.39
CA LYS A 271 -15.55 -5.34 -10.29
C LYS A 271 -14.58 -4.17 -10.06
N GLY A 272 -13.60 -4.32 -9.16
CA GLY A 272 -12.58 -3.30 -8.88
C GLY A 272 -11.74 -2.96 -10.11
N VAL A 273 -11.13 -3.95 -10.74
CA VAL A 273 -10.35 -3.73 -11.98
C VAL A 273 -11.22 -3.21 -13.13
N MET A 274 -12.49 -3.62 -13.17
CA MET A 274 -13.41 -3.18 -14.22
C MET A 274 -13.78 -1.70 -14.10
N TYR A 275 -14.01 -1.17 -12.89
CA TYR A 275 -14.26 0.26 -12.73
C TYR A 275 -12.99 1.11 -12.86
N GLU A 276 -11.83 0.62 -12.38
CA GLU A 276 -10.55 1.31 -12.57
C GLU A 276 -10.23 1.49 -14.05
N ASN A 277 -10.33 0.42 -14.85
CA ASN A 277 -10.15 0.50 -16.29
C ASN A 277 -11.20 1.38 -16.96
N PHE A 278 -12.46 1.32 -16.50
CA PHE A 278 -13.52 2.15 -17.07
C PHE A 278 -13.27 3.64 -16.80
N ILE A 279 -12.93 4.03 -15.57
CA ILE A 279 -12.62 5.42 -15.23
C ILE A 279 -11.37 5.87 -15.99
N ALA A 280 -10.31 5.06 -16.05
CA ALA A 280 -9.10 5.38 -16.82
C ALA A 280 -9.41 5.61 -18.31
N ASP A 281 -10.23 4.75 -18.92
CA ASP A 281 -10.66 4.91 -20.31
C ASP A 281 -11.49 6.19 -20.52
N LEU A 282 -12.30 6.61 -19.54
CA LEU A 282 -13.03 7.89 -19.57
C LEU A 282 -12.05 9.07 -19.51
N LEU A 283 -11.08 9.04 -18.59
CA LEU A 283 -10.07 10.09 -18.43
C LEU A 283 -9.15 10.22 -19.66
N ASP A 284 -8.87 9.09 -20.34
CA ASP A 284 -8.15 9.08 -21.62
C ASP A 284 -9.01 9.59 -22.80
N GLY A 285 -10.34 9.57 -22.65
CA GLY A 285 -11.28 9.88 -23.73
C GLY A 285 -11.36 8.77 -24.79
N LYS A 286 -11.04 7.52 -24.41
CA LYS A 286 -11.09 6.36 -25.31
C LYS A 286 -12.52 5.89 -25.60
N ILE A 287 -13.45 6.08 -24.65
CA ILE A 287 -14.84 5.67 -24.81
C ILE A 287 -15.65 6.87 -25.31
N LYS A 288 -16.07 6.80 -26.58
CA LYS A 288 -16.83 7.88 -27.23
C LYS A 288 -18.33 7.58 -27.37
N SER A 289 -18.75 6.34 -27.08
CA SER A 289 -20.15 5.94 -27.28
C SER A 289 -20.96 6.07 -25.98
N PRO A 290 -21.97 6.98 -25.94
CA PRO A 290 -22.85 7.16 -24.77
C PRO A 290 -23.55 5.86 -24.37
N LYS A 291 -23.89 5.01 -25.34
CA LYS A 291 -24.55 3.73 -25.09
C LYS A 291 -23.65 2.76 -24.34
N VAL A 292 -22.36 2.65 -24.73
CA VAL A 292 -21.38 1.79 -24.08
C VAL A 292 -21.10 2.30 -22.64
N ILE A 293 -21.02 3.61 -22.47
CA ILE A 293 -20.85 4.23 -21.16
C ILE A 293 -22.02 3.87 -20.24
N LYS A 294 -23.27 4.09 -20.67
CA LYS A 294 -24.48 3.78 -19.89
C LYS A 294 -24.58 2.29 -19.52
N GLU A 295 -24.22 1.39 -20.43
CA GLU A 295 -24.21 -0.05 -20.14
C GLU A 295 -23.16 -0.40 -19.07
N ARG A 296 -21.93 0.08 -19.22
CA ARG A 296 -20.87 -0.15 -18.21
C ARG A 296 -21.22 0.46 -16.85
N MET A 297 -21.81 1.66 -16.83
CA MET A 297 -22.29 2.32 -15.61
C MET A 297 -23.35 1.53 -14.86
N ARG A 298 -24.27 0.86 -15.56
CA ARG A 298 -25.28 -0.02 -14.96
C ARG A 298 -24.67 -1.22 -14.27
N TYR A 299 -23.62 -1.82 -14.84
CA TYR A 299 -22.91 -2.95 -14.25
C TYR A 299 -22.13 -2.59 -12.99
N LEU A 300 -21.69 -1.34 -12.88
CA LEU A 300 -20.86 -0.87 -11.78
C LEU A 300 -21.67 -0.36 -10.57
N ASP A 301 -22.99 -0.31 -10.68
CA ASP A 301 -23.95 0.15 -9.64
C ASP A 301 -23.59 1.51 -8.98
N PHE A 302 -22.78 2.32 -9.73
CA PHE A 302 -22.10 3.49 -9.22
C PHE A 302 -22.83 4.80 -9.54
N LEU A 303 -23.61 4.82 -10.63
CA LEU A 303 -24.01 6.07 -11.27
C LEU A 303 -25.53 6.20 -11.36
N ARG A 304 -26.19 6.34 -10.20
CA ARG A 304 -27.62 6.69 -10.12
C ARG A 304 -27.87 8.19 -9.91
N GLN A 305 -26.85 9.05 -10.11
CA GLN A 305 -26.95 10.45 -9.75
C GLN A 305 -26.73 11.38 -10.96
N ASP A 306 -27.14 12.65 -10.81
CA ASP A 306 -27.36 13.56 -11.95
C ASP A 306 -26.12 14.37 -12.32
N ILE A 307 -25.19 14.57 -11.37
CA ILE A 307 -24.00 15.40 -11.55
C ILE A 307 -22.74 14.71 -11.04
N PHE A 308 -21.63 15.04 -11.67
CA PHE A 308 -20.33 14.47 -11.39
C PHE A 308 -19.29 15.55 -11.15
N TYR A 309 -18.24 15.18 -10.39
CA TYR A 309 -17.03 15.98 -10.18
C TYR A 309 -15.81 15.09 -10.35
N ILE A 310 -14.69 15.67 -10.72
CA ILE A 310 -13.36 15.03 -10.64
C ILE A 310 -12.55 15.73 -9.56
N LEU A 311 -12.08 14.96 -8.60
CA LEU A 311 -11.07 15.39 -7.64
C LEU A 311 -9.76 14.69 -7.94
N THR A 312 -8.71 15.45 -8.22
CA THR A 312 -7.35 14.95 -8.36
C THR A 312 -6.56 15.28 -7.10
N VAL A 313 -5.87 14.28 -6.53
CA VAL A 313 -5.03 14.44 -5.33
C VAL A 313 -3.63 13.94 -5.64
N ARG A 314 -2.63 14.76 -5.30
CA ARG A 314 -1.21 14.43 -5.46
C ARG A 314 -0.38 14.84 -4.26
N PHE A 315 0.77 14.20 -4.09
CA PHE A 315 1.76 14.65 -3.12
C PHE A 315 2.48 15.89 -3.62
N ARG A 316 2.86 16.79 -2.68
CA ARG A 316 3.71 17.92 -3.04
C ARG A 316 5.06 17.42 -3.57
N PRO A 317 5.67 18.13 -4.55
CA PRO A 317 6.90 17.68 -5.22
C PRO A 317 8.10 17.45 -4.29
N GLU A 318 8.14 18.13 -3.14
CA GLU A 318 9.24 18.06 -2.18
C GLU A 318 9.30 16.72 -1.43
N ILE A 319 8.29 15.85 -1.58
CA ILE A 319 8.24 14.54 -0.92
C ILE A 319 8.75 13.48 -1.89
N ALA A 320 10.06 13.18 -1.81
CA ALA A 320 10.74 12.22 -2.68
C ALA A 320 10.58 10.75 -2.26
N LEU A 321 9.84 10.44 -1.20
CA LEU A 321 9.70 9.09 -0.64
C LEU A 321 8.53 8.33 -1.26
N ILE A 322 8.60 7.00 -1.20
CA ILE A 322 7.61 6.04 -1.70
C ILE A 322 6.21 6.45 -1.27
N LYS A 323 5.36 6.71 -2.27
CA LYS A 323 4.02 7.26 -2.07
C LYS A 323 3.01 6.11 -1.89
N PRO A 324 2.40 5.94 -0.72
CA PRO A 324 1.40 4.88 -0.50
C PRO A 324 0.05 5.27 -1.15
N LEU A 325 0.04 5.45 -2.47
CA LEU A 325 -1.12 5.91 -3.24
C LEU A 325 -2.35 5.02 -3.04
N LEU A 326 -2.16 3.70 -2.97
CA LEU A 326 -3.25 2.75 -2.76
C LEU A 326 -3.96 2.96 -1.42
N TYR A 327 -3.19 3.19 -0.36
CA TYR A 327 -3.74 3.51 0.96
C TYR A 327 -4.59 4.78 0.91
N PHE A 328 -4.05 5.87 0.36
CA PHE A 328 -4.78 7.14 0.30
C PHE A 328 -5.95 7.11 -0.68
N ARG A 329 -5.89 6.29 -1.75
CA ARG A 329 -7.03 6.01 -2.60
C ARG A 329 -8.20 5.46 -1.78
N ASP A 330 -7.96 4.43 -0.97
CA ASP A 330 -9.00 3.79 -0.18
C ASP A 330 -9.52 4.71 0.93
N VAL A 331 -8.64 5.48 1.57
CA VAL A 331 -9.03 6.50 2.55
C VAL A 331 -9.93 7.57 1.92
N LEU A 332 -9.56 8.10 0.75
CA LEU A 332 -10.37 9.10 0.05
C LEU A 332 -11.73 8.54 -0.39
N GLU A 333 -11.77 7.28 -0.89
CA GLU A 333 -13.01 6.63 -1.28
C GLU A 333 -13.97 6.44 -0.10
N THR A 334 -13.44 6.18 1.10
CA THR A 334 -14.27 6.08 2.32
C THR A 334 -14.67 7.44 2.89
N THR A 335 -13.80 8.45 2.78
CA THR A 335 -14.06 9.81 3.27
C THR A 335 -15.10 10.53 2.41
N ILE A 336 -15.06 10.32 1.09
CA ILE A 336 -15.96 10.98 0.15
C ILE A 336 -17.05 10.01 -0.27
N SER A 337 -18.19 10.05 0.42
CA SER A 337 -19.36 9.22 0.04
C SER A 337 -19.70 9.41 -1.44
N GLY A 338 -20.04 8.32 -2.15
CA GLY A 338 -20.40 8.35 -3.58
C GLY A 338 -19.22 8.66 -4.52
N SER A 339 -17.98 8.46 -4.07
CA SER A 339 -16.80 8.53 -4.93
C SER A 339 -16.32 7.14 -5.33
N LYS A 340 -15.60 7.08 -6.47
CA LYS A 340 -14.74 5.97 -6.86
C LYS A 340 -13.36 6.50 -7.20
N CYS A 341 -12.37 5.98 -6.50
CA CYS A 341 -11.01 6.46 -6.58
C CYS A 341 -10.11 5.48 -7.34
N ILE A 342 -9.32 5.99 -8.27
CA ILE A 342 -8.31 5.23 -9.00
C ILE A 342 -6.94 5.89 -8.88
N ILE A 343 -5.88 5.11 -9.13
CA ILE A 343 -4.55 5.67 -9.35
C ILE A 343 -4.38 5.89 -10.85
N TYR A 344 -4.13 7.14 -11.23
CA TYR A 344 -3.98 7.53 -12.62
C TYR A 344 -2.88 8.58 -12.76
N ASN A 345 -1.89 8.34 -13.64
CA ASN A 345 -0.72 9.20 -13.84
C ASN A 345 0.03 9.57 -12.54
N ASN A 346 0.21 8.64 -11.62
CA ASN A 346 0.84 8.86 -10.30
C ASN A 346 0.06 9.79 -9.35
N ASP A 347 -1.18 10.13 -9.68
CA ASP A 347 -2.11 10.86 -8.83
C ASP A 347 -3.25 9.93 -8.39
N ILE A 348 -3.97 10.30 -7.33
CA ILE A 348 -5.24 9.68 -6.98
C ILE A 348 -6.34 10.52 -7.63
N VAL A 349 -7.16 9.89 -8.45
CA VAL A 349 -8.29 10.55 -9.13
C VAL A 349 -9.58 9.95 -8.65
N ALA A 350 -10.45 10.78 -8.08
CA ALA A 350 -11.79 10.41 -7.63
C ALA A 350 -12.85 10.94 -8.62
N LEU A 351 -13.65 10.03 -9.15
CA LEU A 351 -14.92 10.38 -9.80
C LEU A 351 -16.01 10.39 -8.73
N ILE A 352 -16.57 11.54 -8.45
CA ILE A 352 -17.57 11.78 -7.42
C ILE A 352 -18.93 11.96 -8.08
N SER A 353 -19.95 11.24 -7.60
CA SER A 353 -21.30 11.28 -8.10
C SER A 353 -22.24 11.87 -7.03
N ARG A 354 -23.12 12.82 -7.42
CA ARG A 354 -24.06 13.52 -6.53
C ARG A 354 -25.41 13.75 -7.18
N SER A 355 -26.47 13.90 -6.36
CA SER A 355 -27.73 14.45 -6.84
C SER A 355 -27.64 15.98 -6.91
N LYS A 356 -28.43 16.59 -7.80
CA LYS A 356 -28.50 18.07 -7.93
C LYS A 356 -28.90 18.77 -6.63
N GLU A 357 -29.64 18.09 -5.75
CA GLU A 357 -30.04 18.60 -4.45
C GLU A 357 -28.90 18.60 -3.41
N ASN A 358 -27.92 17.70 -3.57
CA ASN A 358 -26.73 17.53 -2.70
C ASN A 358 -25.43 17.86 -3.47
N ASP A 359 -25.44 18.98 -4.14
CA ASP A 359 -24.30 19.54 -4.83
C ASP A 359 -23.13 19.80 -3.86
N LEU A 360 -21.91 19.68 -4.38
CA LEU A 360 -20.68 19.92 -3.61
C LEU A 360 -20.32 21.40 -3.43
N SER A 361 -21.06 22.34 -4.04
CA SER A 361 -20.81 23.78 -3.90
C SER A 361 -20.86 24.26 -2.45
N ASN A 362 -21.68 23.59 -1.62
CA ASN A 362 -21.80 23.83 -0.17
C ASN A 362 -21.27 22.67 0.69
N ALA A 363 -20.62 21.68 0.09
CA ALA A 363 -20.14 20.54 0.85
C ALA A 363 -18.94 20.93 1.71
N ASN A 364 -18.98 20.47 2.95
CA ASN A 364 -17.90 20.68 3.86
C ASN A 364 -16.74 19.72 3.55
N PHE A 365 -15.76 20.16 2.75
CA PHE A 365 -14.53 19.42 2.46
C PHE A 365 -13.55 19.37 3.63
N HIS A 366 -14.01 19.70 4.83
CA HIS A 366 -13.15 19.83 6.01
C HIS A 366 -12.29 18.59 6.25
N GLU A 367 -12.88 17.40 6.19
CA GLU A 367 -12.17 16.13 6.39
C GLU A 367 -11.12 15.88 5.28
N VAL A 368 -11.47 16.19 4.03
CA VAL A 368 -10.55 16.08 2.91
C VAL A 368 -9.38 17.05 3.08
N VAL A 369 -9.66 18.31 3.41
CA VAL A 369 -8.64 19.34 3.64
C VAL A 369 -7.74 18.96 4.82
N GLN A 370 -8.29 18.43 5.92
CA GLN A 370 -7.48 17.93 7.03
C GLN A 370 -6.57 16.78 6.61
N LEU A 371 -7.09 15.82 5.82
CA LEU A 371 -6.31 14.71 5.29
C LEU A 371 -5.15 15.22 4.40
N LEU A 372 -5.44 16.15 3.48
CA LEU A 372 -4.46 16.74 2.58
C LEU A 372 -3.34 17.46 3.37
N ASN A 373 -3.72 18.29 4.34
CA ASN A 373 -2.76 19.03 5.17
C ASN A 373 -1.88 18.09 5.99
N LYS A 374 -2.49 17.11 6.66
CA LYS A 374 -1.80 16.14 7.51
C LYS A 374 -0.71 15.37 6.75
N HIS A 375 -0.99 15.05 5.49
CA HIS A 375 -0.10 14.19 4.68
C HIS A 375 0.65 14.97 3.59
N ARG A 376 0.66 16.31 3.66
CA ARG A 376 1.34 17.19 2.69
C ARG A 376 0.95 16.88 1.25
N MET A 377 -0.33 16.62 1.04
CA MET A 377 -0.94 16.44 -0.27
C MET A 377 -1.63 17.71 -0.72
N VAL A 378 -1.94 17.80 -2.00
CA VAL A 378 -2.76 18.85 -2.58
C VAL A 378 -3.87 18.23 -3.41
N GLY A 379 -5.04 18.85 -3.40
CA GLY A 379 -6.21 18.41 -4.14
C GLY A 379 -6.77 19.51 -5.03
N GLY A 380 -7.21 19.12 -6.24
CA GLY A 380 -7.92 19.99 -7.16
C GLY A 380 -9.28 19.42 -7.52
N LEU A 381 -10.33 20.22 -7.36
CA LEU A 381 -11.70 19.86 -7.69
C LEU A 381 -12.12 20.55 -9.00
N SER A 382 -12.70 19.78 -9.94
CA SER A 382 -13.29 20.32 -11.16
C SER A 382 -14.61 21.04 -10.88
N ASN A 383 -15.13 21.77 -11.87
CA ASN A 383 -16.54 22.12 -11.89
C ASN A 383 -17.40 20.84 -12.02
N TYR A 384 -18.70 20.93 -11.70
CA TYR A 384 -19.62 19.82 -11.94
C TYR A 384 -19.90 19.62 -13.44
N PHE A 385 -20.28 18.39 -13.80
CA PHE A 385 -20.71 18.03 -15.14
C PHE A 385 -21.81 16.96 -15.08
N GLU A 386 -22.61 16.91 -16.14
CA GLU A 386 -23.76 15.99 -16.22
C GLU A 386 -23.45 14.77 -17.12
N ASN A 387 -22.56 14.95 -18.10
CA ASN A 387 -22.22 13.90 -19.06
C ASN A 387 -20.88 13.26 -18.73
N VAL A 388 -20.87 12.02 -18.28
CA VAL A 388 -19.65 11.29 -17.91
C VAL A 388 -18.63 11.20 -19.05
N GLU A 389 -19.08 11.34 -20.30
CA GLU A 389 -18.23 11.40 -21.49
C GLU A 389 -17.22 12.56 -21.45
N GLU A 390 -17.56 13.61 -20.72
CA GLU A 390 -16.74 14.82 -20.57
C GLU A 390 -15.68 14.70 -19.46
N ALA A 391 -15.58 13.54 -18.79
CA ALA A 391 -14.69 13.30 -17.65
C ALA A 391 -13.23 13.72 -17.92
N LYS A 392 -12.75 13.52 -19.16
CA LYS A 392 -11.41 13.97 -19.58
C LYS A 392 -11.21 15.47 -19.39
N THR A 393 -12.16 16.27 -19.83
CA THR A 393 -12.12 17.75 -19.72
C THR A 393 -12.10 18.17 -18.27
N TYR A 394 -12.94 17.55 -17.43
CA TYR A 394 -13.02 17.89 -16.01
C TYR A 394 -11.84 17.34 -15.18
N TYR A 395 -11.22 16.25 -15.62
CA TYR A 395 -9.92 15.83 -15.10
C TYR A 395 -8.83 16.88 -15.38
N GLN A 396 -8.78 17.41 -16.60
CA GLN A 396 -7.86 18.50 -16.92
C GLN A 396 -8.12 19.76 -16.08
N GLN A 397 -9.39 20.09 -15.80
CA GLN A 397 -9.74 21.19 -14.91
C GLN A 397 -9.21 20.95 -13.48
N SER A 398 -9.41 19.74 -12.93
CA SER A 398 -8.94 19.42 -11.57
C SER A 398 -7.41 19.48 -11.44
N CYS A 399 -6.68 19.01 -12.45
CA CYS A 399 -5.23 19.16 -12.52
C CYS A 399 -4.81 20.63 -12.62
N LYS A 400 -5.51 21.40 -13.46
CA LYS A 400 -5.23 22.81 -13.66
C LYS A 400 -5.50 23.65 -12.40
N ALA A 401 -6.53 23.29 -11.62
CA ALA A 401 -6.78 23.93 -10.33
C ALA A 401 -5.57 23.77 -9.37
N ILE A 402 -4.96 22.58 -9.32
CA ILE A 402 -3.74 22.37 -8.51
C ILE A 402 -2.58 23.24 -9.03
N GLU A 403 -2.31 23.21 -10.33
CA GLU A 403 -1.20 23.96 -10.93
C GLU A 403 -1.30 25.45 -10.65
N LEU A 404 -2.47 26.02 -10.94
CA LEU A 404 -2.75 27.44 -10.74
C LEU A 404 -2.82 27.82 -9.26
N GLY A 405 -3.41 26.96 -8.43
CA GLY A 405 -3.48 27.16 -6.99
C GLY A 405 -2.08 27.22 -6.37
N LEU A 406 -1.20 26.28 -6.70
CA LEU A 406 0.19 26.27 -6.24
C LEU A 406 0.99 27.48 -6.77
N ARG A 407 0.71 27.93 -8.01
CA ARG A 407 1.36 29.14 -8.57
C ARG A 407 0.95 30.41 -7.82
N LEU A 408 -0.32 30.51 -7.41
CA LEU A 408 -0.87 31.74 -6.81
C LEU A 408 -0.87 31.71 -5.27
N ASN A 409 -1.05 30.53 -4.67
CA ASN A 409 -1.15 30.37 -3.22
C ASN A 409 -0.56 29.04 -2.75
N CYS A 410 0.74 29.03 -2.44
CA CYS A 410 1.46 27.83 -2.03
C CYS A 410 1.04 27.24 -0.67
N GLU A 411 0.29 27.96 0.17
CA GLU A 411 -0.06 27.53 1.53
C GLU A 411 -1.31 26.65 1.58
N GLU A 412 -2.24 26.84 0.65
CA GLU A 412 -3.44 26.02 0.57
C GLU A 412 -3.14 24.59 0.06
N SER A 413 -3.99 23.66 0.44
CA SER A 413 -3.90 22.27 0.02
C SER A 413 -5.08 21.82 -0.86
N PHE A 414 -6.12 22.64 -1.01
CA PHE A 414 -7.32 22.29 -1.76
C PHE A 414 -7.77 23.45 -2.65
N PHE A 415 -7.92 23.18 -3.94
CA PHE A 415 -8.16 24.17 -4.97
C PHE A 415 -9.40 23.79 -5.78
N GLN A 416 -10.40 24.66 -5.82
CA GLN A 416 -11.61 24.48 -6.62
C GLN A 416 -11.47 25.25 -7.95
N TYR A 417 -11.64 24.57 -9.09
CA TYR A 417 -11.39 25.15 -10.40
C TYR A 417 -12.23 26.40 -10.69
N GLU A 418 -13.45 26.50 -10.09
CA GLU A 418 -14.30 27.68 -10.21
C GLU A 418 -13.62 28.98 -9.73
N HIS A 419 -12.63 28.89 -8.83
CA HIS A 419 -11.86 30.05 -8.38
C HIS A 419 -10.67 30.36 -9.29
N TYR A 420 -10.30 29.42 -10.17
CA TYR A 420 -9.05 29.48 -10.95
C TYR A 420 -9.27 29.53 -12.46
N TYR A 421 -10.50 29.40 -12.98
CA TYR A 421 -10.75 29.36 -14.43
C TYR A 421 -10.29 30.62 -15.16
N ILE A 422 -10.40 31.80 -14.49
CA ILE A 422 -9.92 33.07 -15.08
C ILE A 422 -8.39 33.07 -15.26
N TYR A 423 -7.67 32.49 -14.32
CA TYR A 423 -6.21 32.37 -14.40
C TYR A 423 -5.77 31.36 -15.47
N ASN A 424 -6.60 30.34 -15.75
CA ASN A 424 -6.38 29.46 -16.89
C ASN A 424 -6.50 30.21 -18.22
N LEU A 425 -7.45 31.13 -18.32
CA LEU A 425 -7.53 32.03 -19.48
C LEU A 425 -6.28 32.90 -19.63
N PHE A 426 -5.76 33.44 -18.55
CA PHE A 426 -4.52 34.23 -18.56
C PHE A 426 -3.32 33.39 -19.00
N GLU A 427 -3.21 32.15 -18.56
CA GLU A 427 -2.14 31.25 -19.00
C GLU A 427 -2.18 30.95 -20.50
N ILE A 428 -3.38 30.84 -21.06
CA ILE A 428 -3.56 30.68 -22.52
C ILE A 428 -3.15 31.96 -23.25
N ALA A 429 -3.56 33.13 -22.74
CA ALA A 429 -3.23 34.42 -23.32
C ALA A 429 -1.72 34.70 -23.24
N GLU A 430 -1.06 34.36 -22.11
CA GLU A 430 0.39 34.51 -21.90
C GLU A 430 1.25 33.82 -22.98
N LYS A 431 0.74 32.71 -23.54
CA LYS A 431 1.42 31.98 -24.62
C LYS A 431 1.34 32.69 -25.98
N GLN A 432 0.43 33.63 -26.15
CA GLN A 432 0.18 34.32 -27.41
C GLN A 432 0.73 35.73 -27.41
N GLU A 433 0.60 36.48 -26.29
CA GLU A 433 1.00 37.87 -26.16
C GLU A 433 1.50 38.21 -24.74
N ASP A 434 2.22 39.32 -24.61
CA ASP A 434 2.59 39.88 -23.29
C ASP A 434 1.32 40.34 -22.56
N LEU A 435 1.07 39.76 -21.39
CA LEU A 435 -0.09 40.05 -20.55
C LEU A 435 -0.21 41.54 -20.17
N LYS A 436 0.89 42.32 -20.24
CA LYS A 436 0.88 43.76 -20.00
C LYS A 436 -0.05 44.51 -20.97
N ASN A 437 -0.20 44.01 -22.19
CA ASN A 437 -1.06 44.61 -23.19
C ASN A 437 -2.54 44.62 -22.82
N PHE A 438 -2.93 43.77 -21.87
CA PHE A 438 -4.32 43.61 -21.39
C PHE A 438 -4.55 44.37 -20.06
N LEU A 439 -3.55 45.05 -19.50
CA LEU A 439 -3.72 45.79 -18.26
C LEU A 439 -4.36 47.14 -18.51
N SER A 440 -5.27 47.54 -17.64
CA SER A 440 -5.89 48.86 -17.68
C SER A 440 -4.85 49.96 -17.44
N PRO A 441 -4.80 51.00 -18.27
CA PRO A 441 -3.93 52.18 -18.03
C PRO A 441 -4.17 52.86 -16.69
N LEU A 442 -5.38 52.72 -16.13
CA LEU A 442 -5.74 53.26 -14.82
C LEU A 442 -4.93 52.62 -13.69
N LEU A 443 -4.61 51.34 -13.78
CA LEU A 443 -3.74 50.70 -12.77
C LEU A 443 -2.31 51.24 -12.80
N PHE A 444 -1.74 51.47 -13.97
CA PHE A 444 -0.42 52.11 -14.09
C PHE A 444 -0.42 53.50 -13.48
N LYS A 445 -1.50 54.28 -13.68
CA LYS A 445 -1.66 55.59 -13.07
C LYS A 445 -1.66 55.51 -11.55
N LEU A 446 -2.39 54.54 -10.97
CA LEU A 446 -2.43 54.36 -9.52
C LEU A 446 -1.10 53.84 -8.95
N MET A 447 -0.48 52.86 -9.60
CA MET A 447 0.85 52.35 -9.22
C MET A 447 1.92 53.45 -9.23
N ASN A 448 1.92 54.28 -10.26
CA ASN A 448 2.84 55.44 -10.33
C ASN A 448 2.56 56.46 -9.22
N TYR A 449 1.28 56.70 -8.91
CA TYR A 449 0.91 57.57 -7.77
C TYR A 449 1.43 57.03 -6.46
N ASP A 450 1.23 55.72 -6.19
CA ASP A 450 1.73 55.09 -4.97
C ASP A 450 3.25 55.17 -4.84
N LEU A 451 3.97 54.94 -5.94
CA LEU A 451 5.45 55.08 -5.97
C LEU A 451 5.93 56.48 -5.64
N HIS A 452 5.26 57.52 -6.17
CA HIS A 452 5.68 58.90 -5.96
C HIS A 452 5.29 59.47 -4.59
N ASN A 453 4.17 58.97 -4.01
CA ASN A 453 3.63 59.50 -2.76
C ASN A 453 3.84 58.56 -1.56
N ASN A 454 4.53 57.43 -1.76
CA ASN A 454 4.75 56.41 -0.76
C ASN A 454 3.43 55.94 -0.10
N THR A 455 2.42 55.69 -0.93
CA THR A 455 1.09 55.23 -0.53
C THR A 455 0.87 53.77 -0.95
N ASP A 456 -0.21 53.13 -0.50
CA ASP A 456 -0.60 51.75 -0.83
C ASP A 456 -2.08 51.69 -1.21
N TYR A 457 -2.47 52.55 -2.15
CA TYR A 457 -3.81 52.61 -2.68
C TYR A 457 -4.13 51.43 -3.59
N MET A 458 -3.13 50.91 -4.31
CA MET A 458 -3.27 49.74 -5.16
C MET A 458 -3.77 48.54 -4.36
N SER A 459 -3.18 48.27 -3.20
CA SER A 459 -3.62 47.22 -2.30
C SER A 459 -5.04 47.43 -1.78
N SER A 460 -5.38 48.67 -1.45
CA SER A 460 -6.73 49.05 -0.98
C SER A 460 -7.78 48.88 -2.07
N LEU A 461 -7.47 49.27 -3.31
CA LEU A 461 -8.35 49.05 -4.46
C LEU A 461 -8.60 47.55 -4.68
N TYR A 462 -7.53 46.77 -4.70
CA TYR A 462 -7.68 45.32 -4.92
C TYR A 462 -8.56 44.63 -3.83
N ALA A 463 -8.31 44.93 -2.56
CA ALA A 463 -9.12 44.39 -1.46
C ALA A 463 -10.60 44.81 -1.57
N TYR A 464 -10.89 46.02 -1.99
CA TYR A 464 -12.25 46.53 -2.20
C TYR A 464 -12.94 45.76 -3.33
N LEU A 465 -12.31 45.69 -4.50
CA LEU A 465 -12.84 44.99 -5.69
C LEU A 465 -13.01 43.48 -5.44
N ALA A 466 -12.02 42.84 -4.84
CA ALA A 466 -12.07 41.41 -4.53
C ALA A 466 -13.10 41.05 -3.44
N SER A 467 -13.49 42.03 -2.60
CA SER A 467 -14.57 41.88 -1.62
C SER A 467 -15.96 42.13 -2.20
N GLY A 468 -16.12 42.26 -3.54
CA GLY A 468 -17.38 42.60 -4.17
C GLY A 468 -17.85 44.02 -3.83
N ASN A 469 -16.95 44.98 -3.81
CA ASN A 469 -17.17 46.39 -3.48
C ASN A 469 -17.66 46.61 -2.04
N ASN A 470 -17.33 45.69 -1.12
CA ASN A 470 -17.73 45.77 0.26
C ASN A 470 -16.69 46.45 1.15
N LEU A 471 -16.93 47.70 1.54
CA LEU A 471 -16.04 48.50 2.38
C LEU A 471 -15.69 47.85 3.71
N THR A 472 -16.67 47.16 4.34
CA THR A 472 -16.45 46.53 5.64
C THR A 472 -15.49 45.35 5.55
N LYS A 473 -15.69 44.45 4.57
CA LYS A 473 -14.80 43.34 4.33
C LYS A 473 -13.40 43.83 3.90
N ALA A 474 -13.32 44.81 3.01
CA ALA A 474 -12.06 45.38 2.61
C ALA A 474 -11.28 46.03 3.79
N ALA A 475 -11.97 46.70 4.70
CA ALA A 475 -11.38 47.29 5.88
C ALA A 475 -10.81 46.24 6.85
N GLN A 476 -11.48 45.11 7.00
CA GLN A 476 -11.01 43.97 7.83
C GLN A 476 -9.66 43.41 7.35
N VAL A 477 -9.41 43.35 6.03
CA VAL A 477 -8.13 42.89 5.47
C VAL A 477 -6.94 43.67 5.99
N PHE A 478 -7.13 44.97 6.25
CA PHE A 478 -6.09 45.92 6.75
C PHE A 478 -6.16 46.18 8.25
N ASN A 479 -7.13 45.60 8.97
CA ASN A 479 -7.41 45.91 10.36
C ASN A 479 -7.64 47.41 10.59
N ILE A 480 -8.37 48.08 9.70
CA ILE A 480 -8.73 49.51 9.80
C ILE A 480 -10.24 49.69 9.91
N HIS A 481 -10.62 50.91 10.33
CA HIS A 481 -12.05 51.26 10.41
C HIS A 481 -12.64 51.42 8.98
N ARG A 482 -13.91 51.07 8.82
CA ARG A 482 -14.64 51.22 7.55
C ARG A 482 -14.55 52.64 6.97
N ASN A 483 -14.60 53.67 7.81
CA ASN A 483 -14.49 55.08 7.35
C ASN A 483 -13.12 55.38 6.76
N THR A 484 -12.07 54.80 7.31
CA THR A 484 -10.71 54.97 6.76
C THR A 484 -10.61 54.29 5.38
N MET A 485 -11.21 53.10 5.20
CA MET A 485 -11.26 52.44 3.90
C MET A 485 -12.09 53.29 2.92
N ASN A 486 -13.25 53.81 3.33
CA ASN A 486 -14.07 54.69 2.50
C ASN A 486 -13.29 55.93 2.03
N TYR A 487 -12.51 56.57 2.92
CA TYR A 487 -11.64 57.65 2.56
C TYR A 487 -10.60 57.26 1.50
N ARG A 488 -9.98 56.10 1.66
CA ARG A 488 -9.00 55.58 0.69
C ARG A 488 -9.66 55.35 -0.68
N ILE A 489 -10.84 54.72 -0.73
CA ILE A 489 -11.55 54.46 -1.97
C ILE A 489 -11.94 55.75 -2.68
N LYS A 490 -12.49 56.76 -1.96
CA LYS A 490 -12.78 58.08 -2.54
C LYS A 490 -11.51 58.74 -3.10
N LYS A 491 -10.38 58.62 -2.40
CA LYS A 491 -9.11 59.14 -2.88
C LYS A 491 -8.63 58.46 -4.15
N ILE A 492 -8.84 57.13 -4.28
CA ILE A 492 -8.55 56.39 -5.49
C ILE A 492 -9.43 56.88 -6.65
N GLU A 493 -10.72 57.08 -6.41
CA GLU A 493 -11.65 57.62 -7.43
C GLU A 493 -11.20 58.99 -7.93
N GLU A 494 -10.78 59.88 -7.02
CA GLU A 494 -10.20 61.20 -7.38
C GLU A 494 -8.92 61.08 -8.22
N ILE A 495 -7.98 60.23 -7.80
CA ILE A 495 -6.72 59.99 -8.50
C ILE A 495 -6.97 59.46 -9.92
N LEU A 496 -7.84 58.48 -10.02
CA LEU A 496 -8.16 57.83 -11.28
C LEU A 496 -9.11 58.64 -12.16
N ASN A 497 -9.90 59.53 -11.56
CA ASN A 497 -11.03 60.26 -12.15
C ASN A 497 -12.07 59.32 -12.71
N VAL A 498 -12.51 58.38 -11.89
CA VAL A 498 -13.54 57.36 -12.24
C VAL A 498 -14.46 57.13 -11.06
N ASN A 499 -15.64 56.59 -11.37
CA ASN A 499 -16.58 56.05 -10.35
C ASN A 499 -16.41 54.54 -10.27
N LEU A 500 -16.00 54.02 -9.10
CA LEU A 500 -15.85 52.57 -8.85
C LEU A 500 -17.18 51.84 -8.68
N ASP A 501 -18.27 52.55 -8.54
CA ASP A 501 -19.63 51.95 -8.56
C ASP A 501 -20.10 51.64 -10.00
N ASP A 502 -19.39 52.13 -11.05
CA ASP A 502 -19.63 51.70 -12.41
C ASP A 502 -19.18 50.25 -12.60
N PRO A 503 -20.13 49.33 -12.97
CA PRO A 503 -19.80 47.91 -13.11
C PRO A 503 -18.69 47.61 -14.13
N ASN A 504 -18.61 48.39 -15.23
CA ASN A 504 -17.60 48.17 -16.28
C ASN A 504 -16.22 48.60 -15.80
N ILE A 505 -16.14 49.69 -15.08
CA ILE A 505 -14.88 50.18 -14.49
C ILE A 505 -14.43 49.21 -13.40
N SER A 506 -15.30 48.85 -12.48
CA SER A 506 -15.03 47.89 -11.42
C SER A 506 -14.56 46.53 -11.97
N PHE A 507 -15.27 45.99 -12.98
CA PHE A 507 -14.86 44.77 -13.66
C PHE A 507 -13.49 44.89 -14.32
N THR A 508 -13.26 45.93 -15.11
CA THR A 508 -11.98 46.13 -15.82
C THR A 508 -10.80 46.25 -14.86
N LEU A 509 -10.97 46.98 -13.75
CA LEU A 509 -9.94 47.09 -12.73
C LEU A 509 -9.71 45.79 -11.98
N ASN A 510 -10.79 45.06 -11.60
CA ASN A 510 -10.68 43.76 -10.94
C ASN A 510 -9.96 42.74 -11.83
N PHE A 511 -10.37 42.67 -13.12
CA PHE A 511 -9.71 41.83 -14.11
C PHE A 511 -8.21 42.15 -14.22
N SER A 512 -7.84 43.43 -14.33
CA SER A 512 -6.46 43.84 -14.42
C SER A 512 -5.67 43.58 -13.15
N CYS A 513 -6.27 43.70 -11.95
CA CYS A 513 -5.63 43.33 -10.70
C CYS A 513 -5.34 41.82 -10.63
N LYS A 514 -6.29 40.97 -11.06
CA LYS A 514 -6.09 39.52 -11.15
C LYS A 514 -5.00 39.16 -12.14
N LEU A 515 -4.92 39.89 -13.27
CA LEU A 515 -3.87 39.69 -14.27
C LEU A 515 -2.48 40.08 -13.73
N LEU A 516 -2.38 41.17 -12.97
CA LEU A 516 -1.14 41.56 -12.26
C LEU A 516 -0.67 40.50 -11.27
N LEU A 517 -1.59 39.93 -10.49
CA LEU A 517 -1.29 38.83 -9.57
C LEU A 517 -0.72 37.62 -10.31
N PHE A 518 -1.37 37.22 -11.41
CA PHE A 518 -0.97 36.07 -12.19
C PHE A 518 0.41 36.26 -12.86
N SER A 519 0.69 37.44 -13.38
CA SER A 519 1.94 37.77 -14.07
C SER A 519 3.12 38.08 -13.13
N ASN A 520 2.91 38.04 -11.80
CA ASN A 520 3.91 38.46 -10.79
C ASN A 520 4.42 39.90 -10.93
N TYR A 521 3.80 40.74 -11.79
CA TYR A 521 4.13 42.15 -11.91
C TYR A 521 3.65 42.98 -10.71
N GLY A 522 2.70 42.43 -9.91
CA GLY A 522 2.05 43.16 -8.83
C GLY A 522 2.81 43.19 -7.49
N GLY A 523 3.95 42.51 -7.40
CA GLY A 523 4.75 42.45 -6.18
C GLY A 523 4.13 41.65 -5.03
N GLN A 524 4.85 41.48 -3.91
CA GLN A 524 4.43 40.66 -2.75
C GLN A 524 3.16 41.17 -2.06
N ASN A 525 2.86 42.47 -2.11
CA ASN A 525 1.72 43.06 -1.40
C ASN A 525 0.35 42.56 -1.87
N LEU A 526 0.13 42.39 -3.18
CA LEU A 526 -1.14 41.92 -3.70
C LEU A 526 -1.39 40.43 -3.37
N THR A 527 -0.33 39.62 -3.40
CA THR A 527 -0.40 38.21 -3.00
C THR A 527 -0.76 38.06 -1.52
N GLU A 528 -0.20 38.94 -0.65
CA GLU A 528 -0.51 38.93 0.77
C GLU A 528 -1.99 39.30 1.05
N ILE A 529 -2.54 40.24 0.28
CA ILE A 529 -3.95 40.62 0.37
C ILE A 529 -4.86 39.47 -0.07
N LEU A 530 -4.51 38.76 -1.13
CA LEU A 530 -5.25 37.56 -1.56
C LEU A 530 -5.31 36.52 -0.44
N LYS A 531 -4.18 36.27 0.23
CA LYS A 531 -4.11 35.37 1.39
C LYS A 531 -4.95 35.81 2.57
N LYS A 532 -5.07 37.10 2.82
CA LYS A 532 -5.95 37.63 3.89
C LYS A 532 -7.43 37.52 3.52
N LEU A 533 -7.77 37.73 2.25
CA LEU A 533 -9.15 37.61 1.78
C LEU A 533 -9.67 36.16 1.79
N SER A 534 -8.81 35.19 1.53
CA SER A 534 -9.19 33.76 1.57
C SER A 534 -9.47 33.24 2.99
N LYS A 535 -9.06 33.98 4.03
CA LYS A 535 -9.29 33.66 5.44
C LYS A 535 -10.52 34.36 6.04
N LEU A 536 -11.13 35.28 5.32
CA LEU A 536 -12.37 36.01 5.68
C LEU A 536 -13.59 35.42 4.98
#